data_b1810381ed713a4650bf3daa2877ea5c
#
_entry.id   b1810381ed713a4650bf3daa2877ea5c
#
_cell.length_a   1.000
_cell.length_b   1.000
_cell.length_c   1.000
_cell.angle_alpha   90.00
_cell.angle_beta   90.00
_cell.angle_gamma   90.00
#
_symmetry.space_group_name_H-M   'P 1'
#
loop_
_entity.id
_entity.type
_entity.pdbx_description
1 polymer ?
#
loop_
_entity_poly.entity_id
_entity_poly.type
_entity_poly.pdbx_seq_one_letter_code
_entity_poly.pdbx_strand_id
1 'polypeptide(L)'
;MPHTIKRTQKQRILSIIACFYILLQPTYGRDRQDYAENSILAEGNWVKISTTDAGIYQITEDSLRAWGFTDPSKIKLFGYGGTVIDELFANSDNYIDDLPQIPLWRHNNKLYFYSQGTTKWSFDSASQEFVHRLHPYSTYACYFLTDRNIESSDFPTISSSLPTEIDTPITVFDDYALHEKELISVGKTCLLYTSPSPRDRSLS
;
A
#
# COMPACT_ATOMS: atom_id res chain seq x y z
N MET A 1 1.45 -11.04 60.56
CA MET A 1 0.81 -9.72 60.72
C MET A 1 1.09 -8.87 59.47
N PRO A 2 0.13 -8.46 58.68
CA PRO A 2 0.41 -7.64 57.52
C PRO A 2 0.66 -6.19 57.95
N HIS A 3 1.84 -5.67 57.64
CA HIS A 3 2.18 -4.25 57.82
C HIS A 3 1.39 -3.41 56.82
N THR A 4 0.31 -2.79 57.31
CA THR A 4 -0.44 -1.81 56.51
C THR A 4 0.35 -0.49 56.49
N ILE A 5 1.02 -0.22 55.38
CA ILE A 5 1.74 1.04 55.18
C ILE A 5 0.70 2.18 55.07
N LYS A 6 0.58 3.00 56.13
CA LYS A 6 -0.22 4.22 56.11
C LYS A 6 0.43 5.27 55.20
N ARG A 7 -0.05 5.40 53.97
CA ARG A 7 0.39 6.49 53.07
C ARG A 7 0.10 7.85 53.70
N THR A 8 1.11 8.70 53.78
CA THR A 8 0.95 10.06 54.27
C THR A 8 0.03 10.88 53.34
N GLN A 9 -0.63 11.90 53.87
CA GLN A 9 -1.55 12.74 53.11
C GLN A 9 -0.87 13.38 51.88
N LYS A 10 0.42 13.71 51.98
CA LYS A 10 1.24 14.16 50.84
C LYS A 10 1.36 13.15 49.72
N GLN A 11 1.53 11.86 50.05
CA GLN A 11 1.60 10.78 49.05
C GLN A 11 0.27 10.55 48.33
N ARG A 12 -0.85 10.73 49.01
CA ARG A 12 -2.19 10.65 48.40
C ARG A 12 -2.42 11.81 47.41
N ILE A 13 -2.05 13.02 47.79
CA ILE A 13 -2.15 14.21 46.91
C ILE A 13 -1.24 14.03 45.70
N LEU A 14 -0.01 13.56 45.86
CA LEU A 14 0.92 13.32 44.76
C LEU A 14 0.40 12.26 43.79
N SER A 15 -0.22 11.17 44.31
CA SER A 15 -0.85 10.14 43.46
C SER A 15 -2.03 10.67 42.66
N ILE A 16 -2.85 11.55 43.26
CA ILE A 16 -3.99 12.16 42.57
C ILE A 16 -3.50 13.10 41.46
N ILE A 17 -2.46 13.91 41.73
CA ILE A 17 -1.86 14.79 40.73
C ILE A 17 -1.24 13.97 39.59
N ALA A 18 -0.55 12.87 39.88
CA ALA A 18 0.03 11.97 38.87
C ALA A 18 -1.05 11.31 38.01
N CYS A 19 -2.16 10.83 38.61
CA CYS A 19 -3.30 10.32 37.86
C CYS A 19 -3.94 11.37 36.96
N PHE A 20 -4.06 12.62 37.47
CA PHE A 20 -4.61 13.73 36.69
C PHE A 20 -3.69 14.10 35.50
N TYR A 21 -2.38 14.02 35.70
CA TYR A 21 -1.39 14.28 34.65
C TYR A 21 -1.43 13.19 33.54
N ILE A 22 -1.71 11.92 33.89
CA ILE A 22 -1.87 10.84 32.93
C ILE A 22 -3.15 11.02 32.11
N LEU A 23 -4.22 11.55 32.72
CA LEU A 23 -5.50 11.80 32.02
C LEU A 23 -5.45 13.02 31.09
N LEU A 24 -4.45 13.90 31.26
CA LEU A 24 -4.24 15.07 30.41
C LEU A 24 -3.30 14.82 29.24
N GLN A 25 -2.86 13.59 29.01
CA GLN A 25 -2.04 13.28 27.85
C GLN A 25 -2.87 13.51 26.58
N PRO A 26 -2.41 14.37 25.65
CA PRO A 26 -3.09 14.51 24.37
C PRO A 26 -3.08 13.17 23.65
N THR A 27 -4.24 12.64 23.34
CA THR A 27 -4.37 11.52 22.42
C THR A 27 -4.12 12.07 21.03
N TYR A 28 -2.95 11.81 20.47
CA TYR A 28 -2.64 12.12 19.08
C TYR A 28 -3.43 11.14 18.18
N GLY A 29 -4.68 11.49 17.91
CA GLY A 29 -5.47 10.89 16.83
C GLY A 29 -5.44 11.81 15.62
N ARG A 30 -5.54 11.29 14.41
CA ARG A 30 -5.78 12.11 13.23
C ARG A 30 -7.16 12.75 13.33
N ASP A 31 -7.26 14.04 12.96
CA ASP A 31 -8.55 14.71 12.90
C ASP A 31 -9.33 14.27 11.66
N ARG A 32 -10.64 14.41 11.68
CA ARG A 32 -11.51 14.11 10.54
C ARG A 32 -11.11 14.90 9.29
N GLN A 33 -10.53 16.06 9.46
CA GLN A 33 -10.06 16.92 8.37
C GLN A 33 -8.81 16.37 7.65
N ASP A 34 -8.11 15.41 8.27
CA ASP A 34 -6.94 14.76 7.69
C ASP A 34 -7.32 13.65 6.67
N TYR A 35 -8.62 13.38 6.53
CA TYR A 35 -9.14 12.36 5.63
C TYR A 35 -9.87 12.99 4.45
N ALA A 36 -9.76 12.37 3.28
CA ALA A 36 -10.54 12.77 2.11
C ALA A 36 -12.05 12.63 2.40
N GLU A 37 -12.82 13.64 2.05
CA GLU A 37 -14.28 13.61 2.24
C GLU A 37 -14.94 12.52 1.41
N ASN A 38 -14.44 12.31 0.19
CA ASN A 38 -14.90 11.26 -0.73
C ASN A 38 -13.69 10.63 -1.40
N SER A 39 -13.75 9.33 -1.66
CA SER A 39 -12.72 8.65 -2.46
C SER A 39 -12.67 9.18 -3.89
N ILE A 40 -11.48 9.23 -4.47
CA ILE A 40 -11.27 9.57 -5.87
C ILE A 40 -12.08 8.67 -6.82
N LEU A 41 -12.38 7.45 -6.38
CA LEU A 41 -13.18 6.47 -7.13
C LEU A 41 -14.69 6.74 -7.09
N ALA A 42 -15.17 7.71 -6.29
CA ALA A 42 -16.60 7.98 -6.11
C ALA A 42 -17.27 8.43 -7.41
N GLU A 43 -16.53 9.04 -8.34
CA GLU A 43 -17.07 9.58 -9.58
C GLU A 43 -16.17 9.20 -10.77
N GLY A 44 -16.76 9.17 -11.96
CA GLY A 44 -16.08 8.94 -13.23
C GLY A 44 -16.12 7.48 -13.67
N ASN A 45 -15.48 7.22 -14.82
CA ASN A 45 -15.33 5.89 -15.37
C ASN A 45 -13.99 5.31 -14.94
N TRP A 46 -14.01 4.13 -14.32
CA TRP A 46 -12.82 3.49 -13.79
C TRP A 46 -12.68 2.06 -14.29
N VAL A 47 -11.48 1.73 -14.73
CA VAL A 47 -11.11 0.36 -15.10
C VAL A 47 -10.02 -0.14 -14.16
N LYS A 48 -10.31 -1.23 -13.46
CA LYS A 48 -9.35 -1.90 -12.59
C LYS A 48 -8.50 -2.88 -13.40
N ILE A 49 -7.18 -2.74 -13.30
CA ILE A 49 -6.20 -3.70 -13.82
C ILE A 49 -5.41 -4.32 -12.68
N SER A 50 -4.82 -5.47 -12.92
CA SER A 50 -3.99 -6.17 -11.93
C SER A 50 -2.73 -6.72 -12.56
N THR A 51 -1.66 -6.72 -11.77
CA THR A 51 -0.35 -7.27 -12.13
C THR A 51 0.11 -8.23 -11.04
N THR A 52 0.92 -9.24 -11.40
CA THR A 52 1.47 -10.20 -10.44
C THR A 52 2.87 -9.84 -10.00
N ASP A 53 3.71 -9.44 -10.96
CA ASP A 53 5.14 -9.30 -10.78
C ASP A 53 5.58 -7.83 -10.83
N ALA A 54 6.77 -7.57 -10.32
CA ALA A 54 7.42 -6.29 -10.51
C ALA A 54 7.91 -6.14 -11.95
N GLY A 55 7.74 -4.96 -12.53
CA GLY A 55 8.22 -4.70 -13.89
C GLY A 55 7.50 -3.56 -14.60
N ILE A 56 7.92 -3.33 -15.83
CA ILE A 56 7.31 -2.35 -16.73
C ILE A 56 6.17 -3.02 -17.50
N TYR A 57 4.98 -2.49 -17.32
CA TYR A 57 3.79 -2.95 -18.02
C TYR A 57 3.40 -2.00 -19.13
N GLN A 58 2.93 -2.57 -20.23
CA GLN A 58 2.49 -1.84 -21.40
C GLN A 58 0.98 -1.98 -21.57
N ILE A 59 0.31 -0.87 -21.83
CA ILE A 59 -1.11 -0.81 -22.20
C ILE A 59 -1.20 -0.23 -23.61
N THR A 60 -1.88 -0.93 -24.51
CA THR A 60 -2.07 -0.49 -25.90
C THR A 60 -3.31 0.38 -26.03
N GLU A 61 -3.38 1.23 -27.06
CA GLU A 61 -4.60 1.99 -27.35
C GLU A 61 -5.80 1.08 -27.63
N ASP A 62 -5.60 -0.05 -28.28
CA ASP A 62 -6.67 -1.00 -28.55
C ASP A 62 -7.29 -1.53 -27.25
N SER A 63 -6.45 -1.83 -26.27
CA SER A 63 -6.92 -2.23 -24.94
C SER A 63 -7.72 -1.11 -24.27
N LEU A 64 -7.24 0.14 -24.34
CA LEU A 64 -7.95 1.28 -23.76
C LEU A 64 -9.31 1.50 -24.43
N ARG A 65 -9.38 1.39 -25.76
CA ARG A 65 -10.64 1.50 -26.52
C ARG A 65 -11.60 0.37 -26.17
N ALA A 66 -11.08 -0.86 -26.03
CA ALA A 66 -11.87 -2.03 -25.63
C ALA A 66 -12.45 -1.86 -24.21
N TRP A 67 -11.76 -1.13 -23.33
CA TRP A 67 -12.23 -0.80 -21.99
C TRP A 67 -13.17 0.42 -21.93
N GLY A 68 -13.46 1.03 -23.09
CA GLY A 68 -14.42 2.13 -23.21
C GLY A 68 -13.82 3.53 -23.12
N PHE A 69 -12.51 3.68 -23.12
CA PHE A 69 -11.85 4.97 -23.14
C PHE A 69 -11.78 5.51 -24.57
N THR A 70 -12.23 6.74 -24.77
CA THR A 70 -12.26 7.38 -26.10
C THR A 70 -10.97 8.11 -26.42
N ASP A 71 -10.32 8.68 -25.41
CA ASP A 71 -9.12 9.50 -25.57
C ASP A 71 -7.95 8.95 -24.72
N PRO A 72 -7.06 8.14 -25.32
CA PRO A 72 -5.91 7.60 -24.62
C PRO A 72 -4.95 8.65 -24.05
N SER A 73 -4.97 9.88 -24.59
CA SER A 73 -4.09 10.94 -24.12
C SER A 73 -4.43 11.44 -22.72
N LYS A 74 -5.69 11.28 -22.29
CA LYS A 74 -6.21 11.75 -21.00
C LYS A 74 -6.10 10.73 -19.88
N ILE A 75 -5.72 9.50 -20.20
CA ILE A 75 -5.68 8.42 -19.22
C ILE A 75 -4.71 8.72 -18.08
N LYS A 76 -5.18 8.52 -16.89
CA LYS A 76 -4.41 8.59 -15.64
C LYS A 76 -4.48 7.25 -14.91
N LEU A 77 -3.44 6.93 -14.16
CA LEU A 77 -3.32 5.70 -13.40
C LEU A 77 -3.21 6.01 -11.90
N PHE A 78 -3.95 5.27 -11.11
CA PHE A 78 -3.97 5.42 -9.66
C PHE A 78 -3.79 4.05 -8.99
N GLY A 79 -3.15 4.02 -7.81
CA GLY A 79 -2.96 2.78 -7.06
C GLY A 79 -1.84 2.85 -6.05
N TYR A 80 -1.68 1.77 -5.29
CA TYR A 80 -0.64 1.67 -4.24
C TYR A 80 0.58 0.84 -4.68
N GLY A 81 0.58 0.33 -5.90
CA GLY A 81 1.70 -0.47 -6.41
C GLY A 81 1.83 -1.87 -5.81
N GLY A 82 0.79 -2.40 -5.14
CA GLY A 82 0.83 -3.70 -4.47
C GLY A 82 1.53 -3.71 -3.11
N THR A 83 1.84 -2.53 -2.56
CA THR A 83 2.48 -2.40 -1.25
C THR A 83 1.48 -2.70 -0.13
N VAL A 84 1.95 -3.37 0.92
CA VAL A 84 1.18 -3.54 2.16
C VAL A 84 1.07 -2.19 2.85
N ILE A 85 -0.15 -1.79 3.18
CA ILE A 85 -0.41 -0.59 3.98
C ILE A 85 -0.01 -0.90 5.42
N ASP A 86 0.64 0.05 6.10
CA ASP A 86 1.05 -0.11 7.49
C ASP A 86 -0.17 -0.29 8.39
N GLU A 87 -0.11 -1.26 9.31
CA GLU A 87 -1.20 -1.56 10.24
C GLU A 87 -1.39 -0.46 11.29
N LEU A 88 -0.33 0.31 11.58
CA LEU A 88 -0.34 1.40 12.55
C LEU A 88 -0.42 2.75 11.86
N PHE A 89 -1.61 3.13 11.45
CA PHE A 89 -1.86 4.41 10.76
C PHE A 89 -1.51 5.64 11.59
N ALA A 90 -1.62 5.56 12.91
CA ALA A 90 -1.44 6.72 13.79
C ALA A 90 -0.01 7.28 13.81
N ASN A 91 0.99 6.44 13.50
CA ASN A 91 2.41 6.78 13.58
C ASN A 91 3.10 6.76 12.22
N SER A 92 2.37 6.60 11.13
CA SER A 92 2.94 6.52 9.79
C SER A 92 2.95 7.89 9.13
N ASP A 93 4.14 8.43 8.90
CA ASP A 93 4.32 9.62 8.04
C ASP A 93 3.94 9.32 6.58
N ASN A 94 3.81 8.05 6.24
CA ASN A 94 3.46 7.54 4.91
C ASN A 94 1.98 7.10 4.82
N TYR A 95 1.12 7.62 5.69
CA TYR A 95 -0.31 7.32 5.57
C TYR A 95 -0.86 7.82 4.23
N ILE A 96 -1.48 6.91 3.51
CA ILE A 96 -2.15 7.20 2.25
C ILE A 96 -3.65 7.02 2.49
N ASP A 97 -4.37 8.14 2.43
CA ASP A 97 -5.81 8.17 2.70
C ASP A 97 -6.62 7.67 1.51
N ASP A 98 -6.27 8.14 0.30
CA ASP A 98 -6.91 7.74 -0.96
C ASP A 98 -5.86 7.29 -1.98
N LEU A 99 -6.30 6.82 -3.13
CA LEU A 99 -5.42 6.27 -4.17
C LEU A 99 -4.49 7.34 -4.75
N PRO A 100 -3.17 7.18 -4.62
CA PRO A 100 -2.22 8.10 -5.23
C PRO A 100 -2.17 7.89 -6.75
N GLN A 101 -1.86 8.96 -7.46
CA GLN A 101 -1.58 8.86 -8.88
C GLN A 101 -0.22 8.22 -9.11
N ILE A 102 -0.16 7.34 -10.12
CA ILE A 102 1.06 6.64 -10.55
C ILE A 102 1.58 7.28 -11.84
N PRO A 103 2.90 7.49 -11.97
CA PRO A 103 3.49 7.98 -13.21
C PRO A 103 3.18 7.08 -14.40
N LEU A 104 2.77 7.71 -15.51
CA LEU A 104 2.56 7.07 -16.80
C LEU A 104 3.50 7.68 -17.84
N TRP A 105 4.25 6.83 -18.52
CA TRP A 105 5.03 7.22 -19.68
C TRP A 105 4.27 6.88 -20.96
N ARG A 106 4.17 7.85 -21.86
CA ARG A 106 3.51 7.71 -23.16
C ARG A 106 4.55 7.67 -24.26
N HIS A 107 4.54 6.62 -25.05
CA HIS A 107 5.43 6.48 -26.19
C HIS A 107 4.80 5.60 -27.28
N ASN A 108 4.85 6.05 -28.55
CA ASN A 108 4.35 5.32 -29.72
C ASN A 108 2.93 4.75 -29.52
N ASN A 109 1.99 5.57 -29.10
CA ASN A 109 0.58 5.19 -28.88
C ASN A 109 0.39 4.08 -27.83
N LYS A 110 1.32 3.99 -26.87
CA LYS A 110 1.27 3.06 -25.77
C LYS A 110 1.49 3.77 -24.47
N LEU A 111 0.90 3.25 -23.42
CA LEU A 111 1.14 3.69 -22.06
C LEU A 111 2.02 2.66 -21.33
N TYR A 112 3.00 3.15 -20.60
CA TYR A 112 3.90 2.33 -19.81
C TYR A 112 3.85 2.81 -18.37
N PHE A 113 3.84 1.86 -17.44
CA PHE A 113 3.94 2.14 -16.03
C PHE A 113 4.77 1.06 -15.34
N TYR A 114 5.36 1.41 -14.22
CA TYR A 114 6.05 0.46 -13.38
C TYR A 114 5.11 -0.09 -12.31
N SER A 115 5.02 -1.40 -12.20
CA SER A 115 4.39 -2.10 -11.10
C SER A 115 5.45 -2.64 -10.15
N GLN A 116 5.27 -2.45 -8.86
CA GLN A 116 6.12 -3.08 -7.84
C GLN A 116 5.80 -4.57 -7.65
N GLY A 117 4.65 -5.04 -8.16
CA GLY A 117 4.15 -6.37 -7.84
C GLY A 117 3.75 -6.48 -6.37
N THR A 118 3.73 -7.71 -5.85
CA THR A 118 3.31 -8.01 -4.49
C THR A 118 4.46 -8.35 -3.55
N THR A 119 5.70 -8.27 -4.03
CA THR A 119 6.91 -8.49 -3.23
C THR A 119 7.60 -7.17 -2.98
N LYS A 120 7.72 -6.77 -1.72
CA LYS A 120 8.48 -5.57 -1.32
C LYS A 120 9.89 -5.97 -0.94
N TRP A 121 10.87 -5.37 -1.59
CA TRP A 121 12.28 -5.49 -1.24
C TRP A 121 12.72 -4.29 -0.40
N SER A 122 13.55 -4.54 0.59
CA SER A 122 14.19 -3.53 1.42
C SER A 122 15.62 -3.95 1.75
N PHE A 123 16.52 -2.98 1.87
CA PHE A 123 17.87 -3.23 2.32
C PHE A 123 17.91 -3.13 3.84
N ASP A 124 18.33 -4.19 4.50
CA ASP A 124 18.58 -4.20 5.93
C ASP A 124 20.02 -3.77 6.20
N SER A 125 20.19 -2.58 6.75
CA SER A 125 21.51 -2.02 7.06
C SER A 125 22.24 -2.75 8.19
N ALA A 126 21.53 -3.48 9.04
CA ALA A 126 22.12 -4.22 10.14
C ALA A 126 22.76 -5.54 9.67
N SER A 127 22.07 -6.27 8.80
CA SER A 127 22.58 -7.51 8.20
C SER A 127 23.38 -7.27 6.90
N GLN A 128 23.30 -6.06 6.31
CA GLN A 128 23.88 -5.73 5.00
C GLN A 128 23.32 -6.60 3.88
N GLU A 129 22.06 -7.00 3.97
CA GLU A 129 21.40 -7.88 3.01
C GLU A 129 20.11 -7.26 2.49
N PHE A 130 19.69 -7.67 1.29
CA PHE A 130 18.34 -7.41 0.81
C PHE A 130 17.38 -8.43 1.37
N VAL A 131 16.34 -7.94 2.04
CA VAL A 131 15.24 -8.74 2.55
C VAL A 131 13.98 -8.48 1.76
N HIS A 132 13.13 -9.48 1.61
CA HIS A 132 11.87 -9.33 0.92
C HIS A 132 10.70 -9.71 1.83
N ARG A 133 9.56 -9.11 1.55
CA ARG A 133 8.29 -9.39 2.21
C ARG A 133 7.21 -9.56 1.16
N LEU A 134 6.59 -10.73 1.15
CA LEU A 134 5.42 -10.99 0.32
C LEU A 134 4.18 -10.29 0.91
N HIS A 135 3.28 -9.86 0.03
CA HIS A 135 2.00 -9.31 0.46
C HIS A 135 1.15 -10.43 1.11
N PRO A 136 0.76 -10.31 2.39
CA PRO A 136 0.13 -11.41 3.13
C PRO A 136 -1.31 -11.70 2.70
N TYR A 137 -1.97 -10.76 2.01
CA TYR A 137 -3.40 -10.84 1.70
C TYR A 137 -3.71 -10.91 0.21
N SER A 138 -2.76 -10.59 -0.66
CA SER A 138 -3.00 -10.52 -2.10
C SER A 138 -1.82 -11.04 -2.90
N THR A 139 -2.13 -11.73 -3.99
CA THR A 139 -1.17 -12.13 -5.03
C THR A 139 -1.17 -11.19 -6.23
N TYR A 140 -1.92 -10.09 -6.15
CA TYR A 140 -2.06 -9.11 -7.22
C TYR A 140 -1.85 -7.69 -6.70
N ALA A 141 -1.10 -6.89 -7.44
CA ALA A 141 -1.07 -5.45 -7.33
C ALA A 141 -2.18 -4.86 -8.21
N CYS A 142 -3.02 -4.01 -7.65
CA CYS A 142 -4.18 -3.46 -8.35
C CYS A 142 -3.98 -1.98 -8.64
N TYR A 143 -4.37 -1.59 -9.86
CA TYR A 143 -4.34 -0.21 -10.33
C TYR A 143 -5.67 0.16 -10.98
N PHE A 144 -5.95 1.45 -11.04
CA PHE A 144 -7.21 2.00 -11.57
C PHE A 144 -6.91 3.03 -12.64
N LEU A 145 -7.47 2.84 -13.81
CA LEU A 145 -7.37 3.75 -14.96
C LEU A 145 -8.62 4.59 -15.06
N THR A 146 -8.46 5.87 -15.40
CA THR A 146 -9.56 6.78 -15.68
C THR A 146 -9.15 7.83 -16.73
N ASP A 147 -10.10 8.32 -17.49
CA ASP A 147 -9.97 9.49 -18.37
C ASP A 147 -10.53 10.78 -17.74
N ARG A 148 -10.94 10.70 -16.46
CA ARG A 148 -11.45 11.83 -15.71
C ARG A 148 -10.41 12.95 -15.62
N ASN A 149 -10.84 14.20 -15.80
CA ASN A 149 -9.99 15.35 -15.56
C ASN A 149 -9.82 15.60 -14.07
N ILE A 150 -8.81 14.97 -13.48
CA ILE A 150 -8.40 15.14 -12.09
C ILE A 150 -7.14 15.99 -12.12
N GLU A 151 -7.01 16.96 -11.22
CA GLU A 151 -5.75 17.66 -11.05
C GLU A 151 -4.67 16.64 -10.71
N SER A 152 -3.64 16.60 -11.55
CA SER A 152 -2.55 15.65 -11.39
C SER A 152 -1.37 16.32 -10.71
N SER A 153 -0.69 15.59 -9.84
CA SER A 153 0.67 15.95 -9.46
C SER A 153 1.54 15.95 -10.73
N ASP A 154 2.35 16.98 -10.89
CA ASP A 154 3.32 17.06 -11.97
C ASP A 154 4.36 15.95 -11.77
N PHE A 155 4.29 14.93 -12.61
CA PHE A 155 5.37 13.96 -12.69
C PHE A 155 6.46 14.49 -13.64
N PRO A 156 7.73 14.31 -13.30
CA PRO A 156 8.80 14.69 -14.19
C PRO A 156 8.63 13.94 -15.52
N THR A 157 8.60 14.67 -16.61
CA THR A 157 8.56 14.11 -17.95
C THR A 157 9.92 13.48 -18.24
N ILE A 158 9.93 12.18 -18.49
CA ILE A 158 11.15 11.52 -18.94
C ILE A 158 11.43 12.00 -20.35
N SER A 159 12.53 12.71 -20.52
CA SER A 159 13.02 13.06 -21.86
C SER A 159 13.37 11.78 -22.62
N SER A 160 12.76 11.59 -23.79
CA SER A 160 13.09 10.45 -24.66
C SER A 160 14.41 10.62 -25.43
N SER A 161 15.05 11.79 -25.30
CA SER A 161 16.36 12.02 -25.90
C SER A 161 17.41 11.35 -25.02
N LEU A 162 18.09 10.35 -25.56
CA LEU A 162 19.30 9.84 -24.93
C LEU A 162 20.35 10.97 -24.90
N PRO A 163 21.13 11.07 -23.82
CA PRO A 163 22.26 12.01 -23.79
C PRO A 163 23.19 11.70 -24.97
N THR A 164 23.70 12.76 -25.60
CA THR A 164 24.51 12.67 -26.81
C THR A 164 25.88 12.01 -26.52
N GLU A 165 26.30 12.07 -25.27
CA GLU A 165 27.53 11.44 -24.78
C GLU A 165 27.17 10.58 -23.56
N ILE A 166 27.49 9.29 -23.63
CA ILE A 166 27.40 8.33 -22.55
C ILE A 166 28.80 7.97 -22.13
N ASP A 167 29.28 8.52 -21.03
CA ASP A 167 30.64 8.29 -20.55
C ASP A 167 30.90 6.82 -20.19
N THR A 168 29.94 6.17 -19.59
CA THR A 168 30.05 4.76 -19.19
C THR A 168 28.68 4.07 -19.25
N PRO A 169 28.38 3.32 -20.33
CA PRO A 169 27.14 2.54 -20.37
C PRO A 169 27.23 1.38 -19.38
N ILE A 170 26.24 1.27 -18.50
CA ILE A 170 26.06 0.08 -17.66
C ILE A 170 25.45 -1.00 -18.54
N THR A 171 26.22 -2.02 -18.88
CA THR A 171 25.81 -3.14 -19.73
C THR A 171 25.54 -4.42 -18.96
N VAL A 172 25.91 -4.46 -17.69
CA VAL A 172 25.70 -5.61 -16.78
C VAL A 172 25.14 -5.09 -15.48
N PHE A 173 24.12 -5.73 -15.00
CA PHE A 173 23.51 -5.45 -13.68
C PHE A 173 23.15 -6.75 -13.02
N ASP A 174 23.16 -6.75 -11.70
CA ASP A 174 22.67 -7.89 -10.92
C ASP A 174 21.15 -7.86 -10.90
N ASP A 175 20.53 -9.01 -11.16
CA ASP A 175 19.10 -9.22 -11.06
C ASP A 175 18.82 -10.30 -10.03
N TYR A 176 17.61 -10.36 -9.53
CA TYR A 176 17.21 -11.40 -8.58
C TYR A 176 15.95 -12.11 -9.09
N ALA A 177 15.86 -13.40 -8.78
CA ALA A 177 14.64 -14.17 -8.99
C ALA A 177 14.18 -14.74 -7.65
N LEU A 178 12.96 -14.38 -7.26
CA LEU A 178 12.31 -14.98 -6.09
C LEU A 178 11.54 -16.23 -6.56
N HIS A 179 11.97 -17.39 -6.10
CA HIS A 179 11.29 -18.66 -6.38
C HIS A 179 10.59 -19.20 -5.12
N GLU A 180 9.70 -18.41 -4.57
CA GLU A 180 8.82 -18.80 -3.47
C GLU A 180 7.41 -19.05 -4.03
N LYS A 181 7.12 -20.31 -4.32
CA LYS A 181 5.77 -20.71 -4.69
C LYS A 181 5.14 -21.45 -3.53
N GLU A 182 4.14 -20.85 -2.94
CA GLU A 182 3.33 -21.49 -1.92
C GLU A 182 2.49 -22.60 -2.57
N LEU A 183 2.98 -23.85 -2.49
CA LEU A 183 2.33 -25.01 -3.07
C LEU A 183 1.19 -25.52 -2.19
N ILE A 184 1.27 -25.30 -0.88
CA ILE A 184 0.29 -25.75 0.10
C ILE A 184 0.05 -24.62 1.09
N SER A 185 -1.16 -24.07 1.09
CA SER A 185 -1.59 -23.14 2.14
C SER A 185 -2.22 -23.90 3.28
N VAL A 186 -1.49 -24.10 4.36
CA VAL A 186 -1.99 -24.76 5.58
C VAL A 186 -3.12 -23.94 6.22
N GLY A 187 -3.11 -22.61 6.03
CA GLY A 187 -4.13 -21.71 6.53
C GLY A 187 -5.53 -21.92 5.93
N LYS A 188 -5.60 -22.47 4.70
CA LYS A 188 -6.90 -22.78 4.06
C LYS A 188 -7.62 -23.96 4.73
N THR A 189 -6.92 -24.81 5.44
CA THR A 189 -7.50 -25.96 6.17
C THR A 189 -7.90 -25.60 7.59
N CYS A 190 -7.42 -24.50 8.13
CA CYS A 190 -7.82 -24.01 9.45
C CYS A 190 -8.93 -22.96 9.30
N LEU A 191 -10.00 -23.32 8.60
CA LEU A 191 -11.19 -22.48 8.59
C LEU A 191 -11.93 -22.72 9.92
N LEU A 192 -11.84 -21.75 10.80
CA LEU A 192 -12.70 -21.62 11.98
C LEU A 192 -14.19 -21.73 11.62
N TYR A 193 -14.52 -21.57 10.35
CA TYR A 193 -15.88 -21.58 9.79
C TYR A 193 -16.35 -22.95 9.27
N THR A 194 -15.47 -23.96 9.19
CA THR A 194 -15.84 -25.30 8.72
C THR A 194 -16.17 -26.26 9.85
N SER A 195 -15.87 -25.90 11.09
CA SER A 195 -16.37 -26.66 12.24
C SER A 195 -17.77 -26.14 12.55
N PRO A 196 -18.82 -26.96 12.40
CA PRO A 196 -20.14 -26.56 12.82
C PRO A 196 -20.09 -26.19 14.30
N SER A 197 -20.73 -25.08 14.66
CA SER A 197 -20.77 -24.63 16.04
C SER A 197 -21.41 -25.75 16.89
N PRO A 198 -21.12 -25.83 18.19
CA PRO A 198 -21.79 -26.80 19.07
C PRO A 198 -23.31 -26.73 18.99
N ARG A 199 -23.90 -25.59 18.59
CA ARG A 199 -25.31 -25.42 18.32
C ARG A 199 -25.79 -26.17 17.07
N ASP A 200 -24.95 -26.19 16.03
CA ASP A 200 -25.33 -26.83 14.75
C ASP A 200 -25.30 -28.36 14.85
N ARG A 201 -24.59 -28.93 15.84
CA ARG A 201 -24.54 -30.36 16.08
C ARG A 201 -25.80 -30.88 16.81
N SER A 202 -26.59 -30.02 17.39
CA SER A 202 -27.78 -30.41 18.12
C SER A 202 -29.05 -30.53 17.26
N LEU A 203 -28.91 -30.25 15.95
CA LEU A 203 -30.01 -30.26 14.99
C LEU A 203 -29.91 -31.35 13.91
N SER A 204 -28.97 -32.29 14.08
CA SER A 204 -28.80 -33.45 13.18
C SER A 204 -29.12 -34.75 13.87
#